data_34d4d0c69bdf049df2e33f3b4a601ecb
#
_entry.id   34d4d0c69bdf049df2e33f3b4a601ecb
#
_cell.length_a   1.000
_cell.length_b   1.000
_cell.length_c   1.000
_cell.angle_alpha   90.00
_cell.angle_beta   90.00
_cell.angle_gamma   90.00
#
_symmetry.space_group_name_H-M   'P 1'
#
loop_
_entity.id
_entity.type
_entity.pdbx_description
1 polymer ?
#
loop_
_entity_poly.entity_id
_entity_poly.type
_entity_poly.pdbx_seq_one_letter_code
_entity_poly.pdbx_strand_id
1 'polypeptide(L)'
;MIRTLSLLTLVAVLLSACKPTERTALKKKQMEQQAAQVVAPPQAEPAPQPAAPAPIPAPAPLEPADCQLVVAATLQDYNPLRPWEKDTPLASRALGVYMGEGRVLTMGRVVRAATYVELMLPDESRSVPARVLRYDEDMNLALLTVANEDDADIFESRTALPLGEALTRGDKAMFTGLLNGVEPVHVDLQAESVEGSKIPLMVMRAARPLPEGLVGGSPVVREGKLSALGLVYKKQEQLLHVVNAELIQRFLTQEQPGVPVIGVQLTPLDDPLFRRYLKLDESASGLYISKVQPGSAAEEAGVKKGDVLTALEGMPLDNQGRCNHPRYGLHQAASLLRAMKDQGQELQLTLSREGETLQVSVKLDRKAVENSLFRPQKPGVQPRYIMWGGLLFQPLTATYMNELRSRSNGLLPLELQMLEQAQEELLEAGCTELVGLTYVLPTVATQGYDDLRFCRLIAVNGQPVKKFEELPELLDAQTEDGIIRLEFNKAPYTVYVDRAAVDAVNSQLQQQAIPNLRVVE
;
A
#
# COMPACT_ATOMS: atom_id res chain seq x y z
N MET A 1 1.76 1.11 -52.37
CA MET A 1 0.84 0.71 -53.48
C MET A 1 -0.46 0.26 -52.85
N ILE A 2 -1.45 1.08 -53.05
CA ILE A 2 -2.84 0.82 -53.44
C ILE A 2 -3.75 0.41 -52.27
N ARG A 3 -4.52 1.34 -51.80
CA ARG A 3 -5.89 1.86 -52.02
C ARG A 3 -6.91 1.11 -51.14
N THR A 4 -7.54 1.74 -50.19
CA THR A 4 -8.71 2.66 -50.12
C THR A 4 -10.07 2.02 -50.46
N LEU A 5 -11.03 2.30 -49.66
CA LEU A 5 -12.39 2.84 -49.83
C LEU A 5 -13.37 2.10 -48.90
N SER A 6 -13.92 2.70 -47.88
CA SER A 6 -15.12 3.56 -47.92
C SER A 6 -16.39 2.87 -48.42
N LEU A 7 -17.38 2.66 -47.55
CA LEU A 7 -18.79 2.75 -47.90
C LEU A 7 -19.64 3.20 -46.69
N LEU A 8 -20.00 4.48 -46.74
CA LEU A 8 -21.21 5.07 -46.18
C LEU A 8 -22.37 4.81 -47.17
N THR A 9 -23.55 4.41 -46.66
CA THR A 9 -24.88 4.79 -47.18
C THR A 9 -25.92 4.15 -46.27
N LEU A 10 -26.70 4.92 -45.54
CA LEU A 10 -28.04 5.46 -45.91
C LEU A 10 -29.15 4.42 -45.78
N VAL A 11 -29.94 4.44 -44.69
CA VAL A 11 -31.39 4.23 -44.73
C VAL A 11 -32.05 5.20 -43.75
N ALA A 12 -32.55 6.31 -44.31
CA ALA A 12 -33.62 7.11 -43.75
C ALA A 12 -34.83 6.86 -44.60
N VAL A 13 -35.91 6.33 -44.04
CA VAL A 13 -37.27 6.53 -44.61
C VAL A 13 -38.34 6.21 -43.55
N LEU A 14 -39.11 7.24 -43.20
CA LEU A 14 -40.56 7.30 -42.95
C LEU A 14 -41.13 6.60 -41.69
N LEU A 15 -41.57 7.41 -40.76
CA LEU A 15 -42.95 7.34 -40.29
C LEU A 15 -43.46 8.76 -39.97
N SER A 16 -44.34 9.18 -40.83
CA SER A 16 -45.13 10.41 -40.79
C SER A 16 -46.40 10.19 -39.97
N ALA A 17 -46.79 11.25 -39.28
CA ALA A 17 -48.14 11.63 -38.92
C ALA A 17 -48.88 10.94 -37.78
N CYS A 18 -49.08 11.72 -36.72
CA CYS A 18 -50.41 12.14 -36.29
C CYS A 18 -50.29 13.22 -35.19
N LYS A 19 -50.60 14.45 -35.57
CA LYS A 19 -50.85 15.54 -34.62
C LYS A 19 -52.29 15.43 -34.11
N PRO A 20 -52.57 15.42 -32.81
CA PRO A 20 -53.93 15.68 -32.31
C PRO A 20 -54.24 17.17 -32.40
N THR A 21 -55.37 17.47 -32.96
CA THR A 21 -55.91 18.77 -33.27
C THR A 21 -56.16 19.66 -32.05
N GLU A 22 -55.86 20.95 -32.19
CA GLU A 22 -55.99 22.05 -31.18
C GLU A 22 -57.37 22.19 -30.52
N ARG A 23 -58.39 21.47 -30.97
CA ARG A 23 -59.75 21.53 -30.38
C ARG A 23 -59.91 20.82 -29.04
N THR A 24 -59.02 19.91 -28.66
CA THR A 24 -59.13 19.16 -27.40
C THR A 24 -58.46 19.93 -26.25
N ALA A 25 -57.48 20.79 -26.53
CA ALA A 25 -56.79 21.61 -25.55
C ALA A 25 -57.64 22.81 -25.05
N LEU A 26 -58.48 23.39 -25.95
CA LEU A 26 -59.36 24.52 -25.55
C LEU A 26 -60.51 24.07 -24.65
N LYS A 27 -61.06 22.88 -24.84
CA LYS A 27 -62.16 22.38 -23.99
C LYS A 27 -61.69 22.03 -22.58
N LYS A 28 -60.46 21.59 -22.42
CA LYS A 28 -59.91 21.30 -21.08
C LYS A 28 -59.63 22.56 -20.27
N LYS A 29 -59.17 23.63 -20.89
CA LYS A 29 -58.97 24.94 -20.25
C LYS A 29 -60.27 25.64 -19.84
N GLN A 30 -61.36 25.46 -20.59
CA GLN A 30 -62.65 26.05 -20.20
C GLN A 30 -63.37 25.28 -19.07
N MET A 31 -63.17 24.00 -18.95
CA MET A 31 -63.69 23.23 -17.81
C MET A 31 -62.93 23.48 -16.49
N GLU A 32 -61.66 23.76 -16.58
CA GLU A 32 -60.85 24.12 -15.36
C GLU A 32 -61.14 25.54 -14.85
N GLN A 33 -61.60 26.47 -15.70
CA GLN A 33 -61.98 27.83 -15.28
C GLN A 33 -63.38 27.91 -14.70
N GLN A 34 -64.29 26.98 -14.95
CA GLN A 34 -65.62 26.94 -14.37
C GLN A 34 -65.72 26.22 -13.02
N ALA A 35 -64.70 25.43 -12.65
CA ALA A 35 -64.62 24.75 -11.36
C ALA A 35 -64.04 25.65 -10.20
N ALA A 36 -63.58 26.85 -10.51
CA ALA A 36 -62.92 27.74 -9.54
C ALA A 36 -63.81 28.83 -8.91
N GLN A 37 -65.12 28.77 -9.07
CA GLN A 37 -66.07 29.68 -8.43
C GLN A 37 -67.05 28.95 -7.50
N VAL A 38 -66.49 28.33 -6.44
CA VAL A 38 -67.29 27.96 -5.27
C VAL A 38 -66.77 28.78 -4.08
N VAL A 39 -67.63 29.67 -3.58
CA VAL A 39 -67.39 30.56 -2.46
C VAL A 39 -67.12 29.71 -1.22
N ALA A 40 -65.96 29.86 -0.64
CA ALA A 40 -65.60 29.26 0.65
C ALA A 40 -66.10 30.12 1.82
N PRO A 41 -66.53 29.51 2.95
CA PRO A 41 -66.92 30.26 4.14
C PRO A 41 -65.71 30.91 4.82
N PRO A 42 -65.88 31.99 5.63
CA PRO A 42 -64.79 32.75 6.19
C PRO A 42 -63.97 31.88 7.17
N GLN A 43 -62.68 31.77 6.91
CA GLN A 43 -61.73 31.11 7.78
C GLN A 43 -61.41 32.05 8.98
N ALA A 44 -61.46 31.48 10.19
CA ALA A 44 -60.98 32.13 11.40
C ALA A 44 -59.45 32.35 11.28
N GLU A 45 -58.93 33.49 11.71
CA GLU A 45 -57.51 33.82 11.79
C GLU A 45 -56.74 32.73 12.58
N PRO A 46 -55.66 32.14 12.07
CA PRO A 46 -54.85 31.24 12.83
C PRO A 46 -54.07 32.02 13.90
N ALA A 47 -54.05 31.47 15.12
CA ALA A 47 -53.22 31.98 16.20
C ALA A 47 -51.74 32.02 15.77
N PRO A 48 -50.93 33.00 16.26
CA PRO A 48 -49.53 33.09 15.86
C PRO A 48 -48.76 31.81 16.24
N GLN A 49 -48.23 31.11 15.24
CA GLN A 49 -47.31 30.00 15.45
C GLN A 49 -46.05 30.56 16.12
N PRO A 50 -45.49 29.83 17.13
CA PRO A 50 -44.19 30.20 17.68
C PRO A 50 -43.15 30.18 16.56
N ALA A 51 -42.38 31.25 16.46
CA ALA A 51 -41.31 31.38 15.47
C ALA A 51 -40.42 30.15 15.52
N ALA A 52 -40.20 29.52 14.37
CA ALA A 52 -39.22 28.45 14.24
C ALA A 52 -37.87 28.93 14.79
N PRO A 53 -37.13 28.11 15.56
CA PRO A 53 -35.81 28.50 16.01
C PRO A 53 -34.96 28.88 14.81
N ALA A 54 -34.25 29.99 14.91
CA ALA A 54 -33.36 30.47 13.88
C ALA A 54 -32.41 29.31 13.48
N PRO A 55 -32.14 29.09 12.20
CA PRO A 55 -31.20 28.07 11.78
C PRO A 55 -29.88 28.33 12.50
N ILE A 56 -29.36 27.28 13.18
CA ILE A 56 -28.04 27.32 13.78
C ILE A 56 -27.09 27.72 12.66
N PRO A 57 -26.30 28.81 12.81
CA PRO A 57 -25.36 29.20 11.75
C PRO A 57 -24.48 28.03 11.43
N ALA A 58 -24.35 27.68 10.14
CA ALA A 58 -23.41 26.68 9.69
C ALA A 58 -22.03 27.03 10.26
N PRO A 59 -21.28 26.06 10.80
CA PRO A 59 -19.95 26.33 11.32
C PRO A 59 -19.15 27.04 10.23
N ALA A 60 -18.44 28.10 10.61
CA ALA A 60 -17.58 28.84 9.68
C ALA A 60 -16.68 27.84 8.92
N PRO A 61 -16.47 28.02 7.61
CA PRO A 61 -15.61 27.14 6.86
C PRO A 61 -14.22 27.12 7.53
N LEU A 62 -13.71 25.91 7.77
CA LEU A 62 -12.40 25.70 8.39
C LEU A 62 -11.34 26.32 7.48
N GLU A 63 -10.61 27.31 7.96
CA GLU A 63 -9.49 27.86 7.20
C GLU A 63 -8.37 26.81 7.12
N PRO A 64 -7.85 26.48 5.93
CA PRO A 64 -6.84 25.44 5.77
C PRO A 64 -5.57 25.69 6.61
N ALA A 65 -5.19 26.93 6.77
CA ALA A 65 -4.03 27.32 7.58
C ALA A 65 -4.17 26.95 9.05
N ASP A 66 -5.41 26.87 9.56
CA ASP A 66 -5.66 26.68 10.99
C ASP A 66 -5.40 25.24 11.45
N CYS A 67 -5.53 24.24 10.57
CA CYS A 67 -5.30 22.85 10.93
C CYS A 67 -4.08 22.22 10.24
N GLN A 68 -3.38 22.95 9.37
CA GLN A 68 -2.30 22.40 8.56
C GLN A 68 -0.93 22.89 9.01
N LEU A 69 0.04 22.00 8.83
CA LEU A 69 1.48 22.27 8.91
C LEU A 69 2.15 21.67 7.68
N VAL A 70 3.33 22.17 7.34
CA VAL A 70 4.19 21.55 6.37
C VAL A 70 5.11 20.58 7.12
N VAL A 71 5.18 19.35 6.66
CA VAL A 71 6.16 18.36 7.11
C VAL A 71 7.29 18.36 6.09
N ALA A 72 8.49 18.72 6.51
CA ALA A 72 9.68 18.64 5.70
C ALA A 72 10.63 17.60 6.30
N ALA A 73 11.30 16.84 5.44
CA ALA A 73 12.22 15.80 5.88
C ALA A 73 13.39 15.65 4.90
N THR A 74 14.53 15.24 5.44
CA THR A 74 15.66 14.76 4.66
C THR A 74 15.68 13.25 4.72
N LEU A 75 15.43 12.61 3.59
CA LEU A 75 15.41 11.14 3.44
C LEU A 75 16.78 10.68 2.98
N GLN A 76 17.29 9.62 3.60
CA GLN A 76 18.54 9.00 3.18
C GLN A 76 18.54 7.53 3.57
N ASP A 77 18.18 6.65 2.64
CA ASP A 77 18.19 5.20 2.84
C ASP A 77 19.54 4.61 2.42
N TYR A 78 19.77 3.36 2.75
CA TYR A 78 20.91 2.60 2.26
C TYR A 78 20.60 2.01 0.88
N ASN A 79 21.63 1.93 0.04
CA ASN A 79 21.51 1.30 -1.28
C ASN A 79 21.44 -0.23 -1.13
N PRO A 80 20.33 -0.89 -1.51
CA PRO A 80 20.21 -2.35 -1.32
C PRO A 80 21.23 -3.18 -2.12
N LEU A 81 21.78 -2.62 -3.21
CA LEU A 81 22.78 -3.29 -4.06
C LEU A 81 24.22 -3.00 -3.63
N ARG A 82 24.43 -1.94 -2.86
CA ARG A 82 25.72 -1.53 -2.27
C ARG A 82 25.51 -1.15 -0.82
N PRO A 83 25.30 -2.14 0.08
CA PRO A 83 24.78 -1.92 1.43
C PRO A 83 25.69 -1.11 2.35
N TRP A 84 26.93 -0.85 1.98
CA TRP A 84 27.85 0.05 2.67
C TRP A 84 27.66 1.53 2.28
N GLU A 85 26.89 1.81 1.25
CA GLU A 85 26.61 3.17 0.77
C GLU A 85 25.20 3.61 1.14
N LYS A 86 25.07 4.87 1.49
CA LYS A 86 23.78 5.54 1.56
C LYS A 86 23.49 6.23 0.23
N ASP A 87 22.22 6.25 -0.13
CA ASP A 87 21.78 7.04 -1.29
C ASP A 87 21.99 8.54 -1.03
N THR A 88 22.00 9.34 -2.09
CA THR A 88 22.06 10.79 -1.96
C THR A 88 20.88 11.30 -1.14
N PRO A 89 21.11 12.20 -0.16
CA PRO A 89 20.02 12.80 0.62
C PRO A 89 18.99 13.46 -0.29
N LEU A 90 17.73 13.18 -0.05
CA LEU A 90 16.59 13.71 -0.79
C LEU A 90 15.68 14.52 0.11
N ALA A 91 15.43 15.78 -0.24
CA ALA A 91 14.41 16.57 0.43
C ALA A 91 13.00 16.07 0.07
N SER A 92 12.17 15.90 1.07
CA SER A 92 10.77 15.49 0.92
C SER A 92 9.87 16.43 1.69
N ARG A 93 8.74 16.82 1.11
CA ARG A 93 7.76 17.71 1.74
C ARG A 93 6.35 17.16 1.51
N ALA A 94 5.49 17.32 2.51
CA ALA A 94 4.06 17.04 2.45
C ALA A 94 3.29 17.96 3.41
N LEU A 95 1.98 17.98 3.31
CA LEU A 95 1.14 18.59 4.34
C LEU A 95 0.98 17.63 5.52
N GLY A 96 0.75 18.19 6.68
CA GLY A 96 0.35 17.49 7.89
C GLY A 96 -0.88 18.13 8.49
N VAL A 97 -1.75 17.31 9.07
CA VAL A 97 -3.00 17.74 9.71
C VAL A 97 -2.82 17.67 11.21
N TYR A 98 -3.04 18.80 11.89
CA TYR A 98 -3.02 18.83 13.34
C TYR A 98 -4.25 18.13 13.92
N MET A 99 -4.03 17.06 14.68
CA MET A 99 -5.08 16.22 15.26
C MET A 99 -5.39 16.55 16.73
N GLY A 100 -4.71 17.57 17.28
CA GLY A 100 -4.76 17.89 18.71
C GLY A 100 -3.66 17.16 19.52
N GLU A 101 -3.48 17.58 20.76
CA GLU A 101 -2.52 17.00 21.72
C GLU A 101 -1.07 16.91 21.16
N GLY A 102 -0.66 17.94 20.40
CA GLY A 102 0.68 17.96 19.79
C GLY A 102 0.91 16.94 18.68
N ARG A 103 -0.15 16.35 18.12
CA ARG A 103 -0.04 15.27 17.11
C ARG A 103 -0.38 15.78 15.71
N VAL A 104 0.47 15.44 14.75
CA VAL A 104 0.31 15.80 13.34
C VAL A 104 0.27 14.53 12.50
N LEU A 105 -0.83 14.30 11.79
CA LEU A 105 -1.03 13.21 10.85
C LEU A 105 -0.53 13.61 9.47
N THR A 106 0.27 12.77 8.83
CA THR A 106 0.75 12.98 7.45
C THR A 106 0.89 11.65 6.70
N MET A 107 1.28 11.73 5.42
CA MET A 107 1.59 10.54 4.65
C MET A 107 2.94 9.93 5.06
N GLY A 108 3.00 8.59 5.18
CA GLY A 108 4.17 7.88 5.68
C GLY A 108 5.42 8.06 4.83
N ARG A 109 5.26 8.11 3.49
CA ARG A 109 6.42 8.23 2.58
C ARG A 109 7.26 9.49 2.79
N VAL A 110 6.68 10.56 3.37
CA VAL A 110 7.43 11.82 3.62
C VAL A 110 8.50 11.63 4.69
N VAL A 111 8.35 10.66 5.58
CA VAL A 111 9.30 10.38 6.67
C VAL A 111 9.99 9.02 6.54
N ARG A 112 9.77 8.29 5.43
CA ARG A 112 10.38 6.99 5.20
C ARG A 112 11.90 7.13 5.09
N ALA A 113 12.64 6.46 5.96
CA ALA A 113 14.11 6.58 6.08
C ALA A 113 14.60 8.03 6.31
N ALA A 114 13.79 8.85 7.01
CA ALA A 114 14.18 10.22 7.32
C ALA A 114 15.34 10.24 8.33
N THR A 115 16.37 11.00 8.02
CA THR A 115 17.47 11.33 8.93
C THR A 115 17.21 12.59 9.72
N TYR A 116 16.31 13.44 9.22
CA TYR A 116 15.84 14.66 9.87
C TYR A 116 14.40 14.95 9.46
N VAL A 117 13.58 15.38 10.41
CA VAL A 117 12.18 15.77 10.18
C VAL A 117 11.92 17.07 10.93
N GLU A 118 11.16 17.97 10.31
CA GLU A 118 10.70 19.21 10.91
C GLU A 118 9.22 19.48 10.59
N LEU A 119 8.56 20.16 11.51
CA LEU A 119 7.25 20.76 11.32
C LEU A 119 7.42 22.26 11.08
N MET A 120 6.74 22.77 10.06
CA MET A 120 6.83 24.17 9.67
C MET A 120 5.43 24.78 9.61
N LEU A 121 5.31 26.04 9.96
CA LEU A 121 4.10 26.80 9.66
C LEU A 121 3.93 26.95 8.14
N PRO A 122 2.68 27.03 7.63
CA PRO A 122 2.43 27.10 6.20
C PRO A 122 3.11 28.29 5.50
N ASP A 123 3.28 29.42 6.20
CA ASP A 123 3.95 30.64 5.73
C ASP A 123 5.49 30.58 5.86
N GLU A 124 6.01 29.43 6.29
CA GLU A 124 7.44 29.18 6.56
C GLU A 124 8.09 30.12 7.59
N SER A 125 7.28 30.89 8.34
CA SER A 125 7.79 31.84 9.35
C SER A 125 8.47 31.15 10.53
N ARG A 126 8.14 29.89 10.80
CA ARG A 126 8.70 29.06 11.87
C ARG A 126 8.80 27.60 11.47
N SER A 127 9.89 26.99 11.87
CA SER A 127 10.16 25.56 11.72
C SER A 127 10.75 25.02 13.02
N VAL A 128 10.37 23.82 13.41
CA VAL A 128 10.84 23.14 14.62
C VAL A 128 11.17 21.68 14.33
N PRO A 129 12.20 21.09 14.97
CA PRO A 129 12.48 19.68 14.83
C PRO A 129 11.31 18.81 15.28
N ALA A 130 11.07 17.72 14.57
CA ALA A 130 9.99 16.79 14.86
C ALA A 130 10.50 15.35 14.97
N ARG A 131 9.70 14.52 15.65
CA ARG A 131 9.93 13.08 15.77
C ARG A 131 8.70 12.30 15.33
N VAL A 132 8.93 11.11 14.80
CA VAL A 132 7.89 10.18 14.40
C VAL A 132 7.40 9.43 15.65
N LEU A 133 6.12 9.56 15.97
CA LEU A 133 5.45 8.81 17.03
C LEU A 133 5.02 7.42 16.55
N ARG A 134 4.49 7.38 15.31
CA ARG A 134 4.00 6.16 14.68
C ARG A 134 4.21 6.24 13.19
N TYR A 135 4.57 5.10 12.60
CA TYR A 135 4.75 4.94 11.15
C TYR A 135 4.17 3.61 10.70
N ASP A 136 3.42 3.63 9.61
CA ASP A 136 2.90 2.43 8.96
C ASP A 136 3.16 2.52 7.45
N GLU A 137 4.03 1.64 6.96
CA GLU A 137 4.42 1.60 5.55
C GLU A 137 3.29 1.07 4.66
N ASP A 138 2.51 0.11 5.15
CA ASP A 138 1.43 -0.51 4.39
C ASP A 138 0.26 0.45 4.20
N MET A 139 -0.09 1.24 5.23
CA MET A 139 -1.11 2.29 5.17
C MET A 139 -0.59 3.60 4.58
N ASN A 140 0.73 3.76 4.46
CA ASN A 140 1.40 4.99 4.06
C ASN A 140 0.98 6.18 4.94
N LEU A 141 0.95 5.99 6.26
CA LEU A 141 0.60 7.00 7.25
C LEU A 141 1.72 7.17 8.28
N ALA A 142 1.87 8.39 8.76
CA ALA A 142 2.76 8.73 9.88
C ALA A 142 2.09 9.72 10.84
N LEU A 143 2.37 9.57 12.13
CA LEU A 143 1.97 10.48 13.19
C LEU A 143 3.23 11.08 13.79
N LEU A 144 3.29 12.40 13.86
CA LEU A 144 4.44 13.18 14.29
C LEU A 144 4.11 14.02 15.51
N THR A 145 5.14 14.44 16.23
CA THR A 145 5.09 15.50 17.23
C THR A 145 6.41 16.28 17.19
N VAL A 146 6.48 17.40 17.90
CA VAL A 146 7.74 18.13 18.09
C VAL A 146 8.78 17.25 18.79
N ALA A 147 10.05 17.47 18.48
CA ALA A 147 11.13 16.73 19.12
C ALA A 147 11.34 17.19 20.58
N ASN A 148 11.24 18.47 20.83
CA ASN A 148 11.37 19.10 22.14
C ASN A 148 10.04 19.67 22.61
N GLU A 149 9.72 19.51 23.88
CA GLU A 149 8.47 20.03 24.46
C GLU A 149 8.40 21.57 24.44
N ASP A 150 9.54 22.26 24.52
CA ASP A 150 9.64 23.71 24.44
C ASP A 150 9.18 24.28 23.07
N ASP A 151 9.17 23.45 22.03
CA ASP A 151 8.70 23.82 20.69
C ASP A 151 7.19 23.63 20.49
N ALA A 152 6.46 23.20 21.53
CA ALA A 152 5.03 22.89 21.43
C ALA A 152 4.14 24.10 21.15
N ASP A 153 4.66 25.31 21.36
CA ASP A 153 3.98 26.58 21.04
C ASP A 153 3.69 26.74 19.53
N ILE A 154 4.35 25.97 18.64
CA ILE A 154 3.98 25.90 17.21
C ILE A 154 2.51 25.48 17.01
N PHE A 155 1.92 24.78 17.97
CA PHE A 155 0.53 24.32 17.93
C PHE A 155 -0.47 25.32 18.51
N GLU A 156 -0.04 26.37 19.23
CA GLU A 156 -0.95 27.30 19.91
C GLU A 156 -1.91 28.02 18.98
N SER A 157 -1.47 28.31 17.76
CA SER A 157 -2.30 28.95 16.72
C SER A 157 -3.01 27.94 15.81
N ARG A 158 -2.99 26.64 16.16
CA ARG A 158 -3.55 25.58 15.32
C ARG A 158 -4.87 25.08 15.89
N THR A 159 -5.84 24.88 15.02
CA THR A 159 -7.12 24.26 15.36
C THR A 159 -7.04 22.76 15.05
N ALA A 160 -7.31 21.92 16.05
CA ALA A 160 -7.35 20.48 15.85
C ALA A 160 -8.51 20.09 14.90
N LEU A 161 -8.20 19.28 13.89
CA LEU A 161 -9.21 18.73 13.00
C LEU A 161 -9.63 17.33 13.50
N PRO A 162 -10.84 17.19 14.09
CA PRO A 162 -11.28 15.90 14.59
C PRO A 162 -11.54 14.93 13.46
N LEU A 163 -11.30 13.63 13.71
CA LEU A 163 -11.62 12.58 12.76
C LEU A 163 -13.14 12.46 12.59
N GLY A 164 -13.58 12.40 11.35
CA GLY A 164 -14.97 12.27 10.95
C GLY A 164 -15.35 10.87 10.49
N GLU A 165 -16.49 10.78 9.84
CA GLU A 165 -16.95 9.53 9.24
C GLU A 165 -16.21 9.22 7.94
N ALA A 166 -16.06 7.93 7.66
CA ALA A 166 -15.49 7.44 6.43
C ALA A 166 -16.41 7.71 5.24
N LEU A 167 -15.82 8.06 4.11
CA LEU A 167 -16.53 8.32 2.86
C LEU A 167 -17.00 7.01 2.21
N THR A 168 -18.14 7.09 1.53
CA THR A 168 -18.70 6.06 0.68
C THR A 168 -18.82 6.59 -0.76
N ARG A 169 -19.01 5.68 -1.73
CA ARG A 169 -19.18 6.07 -3.13
C ARG A 169 -20.38 7.03 -3.28
N GLY A 170 -20.17 8.14 -3.99
CA GLY A 170 -21.15 9.19 -4.20
C GLY A 170 -21.09 10.33 -3.19
N ASP A 171 -20.42 10.14 -2.04
CA ASP A 171 -20.27 11.18 -1.04
C ASP A 171 -19.52 12.39 -1.60
N LYS A 172 -19.93 13.57 -1.12
CA LYS A 172 -19.25 14.83 -1.38
C LYS A 172 -18.41 15.22 -0.18
N ALA A 173 -17.24 15.74 -0.45
CA ALA A 173 -16.31 16.27 0.55
C ALA A 173 -15.53 17.43 -0.06
N MET A 174 -14.72 18.10 0.71
CA MET A 174 -13.95 19.25 0.28
C MET A 174 -12.45 18.97 0.48
N PHE A 175 -11.68 19.09 -0.60
CA PHE A 175 -10.24 19.25 -0.50
C PHE A 175 -9.95 20.60 0.14
N THR A 176 -9.09 20.60 1.13
CA THR A 176 -8.66 21.80 1.83
C THR A 176 -7.15 21.85 1.77
N GLY A 177 -6.59 22.85 1.13
CA GLY A 177 -5.14 22.96 0.90
C GLY A 177 -4.68 24.40 0.84
N LEU A 178 -3.39 24.57 0.63
CA LEU A 178 -2.73 25.87 0.55
C LEU A 178 -2.02 26.00 -0.80
N LEU A 179 -2.35 27.05 -1.56
CA LEU A 179 -1.60 27.45 -2.74
C LEU A 179 -0.39 28.25 -2.27
N ASN A 180 0.80 27.88 -2.76
CA ASN A 180 2.08 28.52 -2.38
C ASN A 180 2.33 28.57 -0.87
N GLY A 181 1.71 27.65 -0.11
CA GLY A 181 1.86 27.56 1.33
C GLY A 181 1.04 28.56 2.16
N VAL A 182 0.37 29.51 1.53
CA VAL A 182 -0.28 30.65 2.23
C VAL A 182 -1.75 30.80 1.85
N GLU A 183 -2.10 30.75 0.57
CA GLU A 183 -3.46 31.01 0.12
C GLU A 183 -4.37 29.82 0.33
N PRO A 184 -5.48 29.94 1.08
CA PRO A 184 -6.42 28.86 1.29
C PRO A 184 -7.12 28.47 -0.02
N VAL A 185 -7.18 27.18 -0.28
CA VAL A 185 -7.85 26.62 -1.47
C VAL A 185 -8.83 25.53 -1.04
N HIS A 186 -10.06 25.69 -1.47
CA HIS A 186 -11.12 24.71 -1.30
C HIS A 186 -11.58 24.20 -2.65
N VAL A 187 -11.62 22.87 -2.83
CA VAL A 187 -12.09 22.24 -4.05
C VAL A 187 -13.08 21.14 -3.70
N ASP A 188 -14.28 21.21 -4.27
CA ASP A 188 -15.28 20.16 -4.10
C ASP A 188 -14.78 18.84 -4.71
N LEU A 189 -14.95 17.77 -3.95
CA LEU A 189 -14.62 16.41 -4.31
C LEU A 189 -15.87 15.53 -4.28
N GLN A 190 -15.90 14.53 -5.15
CA GLN A 190 -16.92 13.49 -5.11
C GLN A 190 -16.26 12.11 -5.16
N ALA A 191 -16.64 11.22 -4.24
CA ALA A 191 -16.16 9.85 -4.21
C ALA A 191 -16.71 9.03 -5.39
N GLU A 192 -15.82 8.54 -6.26
CA GLU A 192 -16.22 7.81 -7.48
C GLU A 192 -16.04 6.31 -7.36
N SER A 193 -14.86 5.89 -6.92
CA SER A 193 -14.46 4.49 -6.93
C SER A 193 -13.47 4.18 -5.80
N VAL A 194 -13.08 2.94 -5.72
CA VAL A 194 -12.03 2.47 -4.81
C VAL A 194 -10.97 1.76 -5.63
N GLU A 195 -9.73 2.09 -5.41
CA GLU A 195 -8.56 1.47 -6.04
C GLU A 195 -7.57 1.01 -4.96
N GLY A 196 -6.54 0.28 -5.39
CA GLY A 196 -5.44 -0.15 -4.52
C GLY A 196 -5.42 -1.65 -4.26
N SER A 197 -4.22 -2.21 -4.27
CA SER A 197 -3.97 -3.64 -4.07
C SER A 197 -3.57 -3.99 -2.63
N LYS A 198 -2.92 -3.07 -1.92
CA LYS A 198 -2.51 -3.26 -0.52
C LYS A 198 -3.61 -2.90 0.45
N ILE A 199 -4.16 -1.70 0.30
CA ILE A 199 -5.31 -1.17 1.06
C ILE A 199 -6.28 -0.52 0.07
N PRO A 200 -7.58 -0.46 0.39
CA PRO A 200 -8.55 0.25 -0.44
C PRO A 200 -8.34 1.77 -0.28
N LEU A 201 -8.00 2.43 -1.37
CA LEU A 201 -7.92 3.88 -1.45
C LEU A 201 -9.20 4.41 -2.10
N MET A 202 -9.86 5.36 -1.46
CA MET A 202 -10.98 6.07 -2.07
C MET A 202 -10.43 6.98 -3.18
N VAL A 203 -11.06 6.95 -4.35
CA VAL A 203 -10.76 7.83 -5.48
C VAL A 203 -11.80 8.92 -5.52
N MET A 204 -11.33 10.15 -5.38
CA MET A 204 -12.15 11.35 -5.35
C MET A 204 -11.96 12.14 -6.64
N ARG A 205 -13.05 12.43 -7.36
CA ARG A 205 -13.02 13.35 -8.50
C ARG A 205 -13.07 14.78 -8.00
N ALA A 206 -12.13 15.59 -8.44
CA ALA A 206 -12.13 17.02 -8.17
C ALA A 206 -13.01 17.78 -9.19
N ALA A 207 -13.83 18.70 -8.68
CA ALA A 207 -14.70 19.55 -9.52
C ALA A 207 -13.91 20.52 -10.41
N ARG A 208 -12.68 20.83 -10.02
CA ARG A 208 -11.68 21.61 -10.78
C ARG A 208 -10.29 21.09 -10.45
N PRO A 209 -9.27 21.40 -11.28
CA PRO A 209 -7.89 20.99 -10.97
C PRO A 209 -7.48 21.46 -9.56
N LEU A 210 -6.83 20.55 -8.81
CA LEU A 210 -6.21 20.93 -7.55
C LEU A 210 -5.01 21.83 -7.80
N PRO A 211 -4.66 22.71 -6.85
CA PRO A 211 -3.54 23.64 -6.99
C PRO A 211 -2.23 22.88 -7.21
N GLU A 212 -1.29 23.53 -7.88
CA GLU A 212 0.08 23.05 -7.93
C GLU A 212 0.72 23.24 -6.55
N GLY A 213 1.43 22.22 -6.08
CA GLY A 213 2.08 22.24 -4.77
C GLY A 213 1.87 20.97 -3.96
N LEU A 214 1.85 21.12 -2.65
CA LEU A 214 1.74 19.99 -1.72
C LEU A 214 0.30 19.48 -1.65
N VAL A 215 0.02 18.37 -2.30
CA VAL A 215 -1.27 17.66 -2.22
C VAL A 215 -1.20 16.49 -1.24
N GLY A 216 -0.05 15.82 -1.16
CA GLY A 216 0.13 14.71 -0.23
C GLY A 216 0.06 15.17 1.23
N GLY A 217 -0.76 14.47 2.03
CA GLY A 217 -1.04 14.84 3.42
C GLY A 217 -2.15 15.88 3.60
N SER A 218 -2.78 16.34 2.52
CA SER A 218 -3.88 17.31 2.61
C SER A 218 -5.14 16.70 3.23
N PRO A 219 -5.87 17.45 4.07
CA PRO A 219 -7.14 16.99 4.60
C PRO A 219 -8.24 17.02 3.53
N VAL A 220 -9.06 15.98 3.55
CA VAL A 220 -10.37 15.94 2.88
C VAL A 220 -11.43 16.03 3.96
N VAL A 221 -12.18 17.14 3.95
CA VAL A 221 -13.07 17.56 5.03
C VAL A 221 -14.53 17.36 4.63
N ARG A 222 -15.33 16.82 5.54
CA ARG A 222 -16.78 16.75 5.46
C ARG A 222 -17.37 17.16 6.80
N GLU A 223 -18.31 18.09 6.79
CA GLU A 223 -18.97 18.59 8.01
C GLU A 223 -17.99 19.07 9.10
N GLY A 224 -16.90 19.73 8.67
CA GLY A 224 -15.87 20.26 9.58
C GLY A 224 -14.96 19.20 10.21
N LYS A 225 -14.95 17.96 9.71
CA LYS A 225 -14.16 16.85 10.24
C LYS A 225 -13.30 16.21 9.14
N LEU A 226 -12.18 15.60 9.53
CA LEU A 226 -11.29 14.85 8.64
C LEU A 226 -11.93 13.53 8.22
N SER A 227 -12.43 13.44 6.99
CA SER A 227 -13.01 12.22 6.43
C SER A 227 -12.03 11.39 5.61
N ALA A 228 -10.94 12.01 5.11
CA ALA A 228 -9.85 11.30 4.46
C ALA A 228 -8.59 12.17 4.39
N LEU A 229 -7.44 11.52 4.10
CA LEU A 229 -6.14 12.15 3.88
C LEU A 229 -5.68 11.95 2.44
N GLY A 230 -5.32 13.03 1.74
CA GLY A 230 -4.82 12.99 0.37
C GLY A 230 -3.45 12.35 0.27
N LEU A 231 -3.28 11.43 -0.69
CA LEU A 231 -1.99 10.78 -0.95
C LEU A 231 -1.39 11.20 -2.29
N VAL A 232 -2.14 11.00 -3.37
CA VAL A 232 -1.66 11.19 -4.75
C VAL A 232 -2.75 11.82 -5.59
N TYR A 233 -2.41 12.86 -6.31
CA TYR A 233 -3.29 13.50 -7.30
C TYR A 233 -2.85 13.19 -8.72
N LYS A 234 -3.72 12.53 -9.49
CA LYS A 234 -3.54 12.30 -10.92
C LYS A 234 -4.08 13.51 -11.69
N LYS A 235 -3.21 14.47 -11.99
CA LYS A 235 -3.58 15.78 -12.56
C LYS A 235 -4.39 15.68 -13.85
N GLN A 236 -4.00 14.79 -14.77
CA GLN A 236 -4.67 14.62 -16.07
C GLN A 236 -6.10 14.09 -15.93
N GLU A 237 -6.33 13.23 -14.96
CA GLU A 237 -7.63 12.59 -14.71
C GLU A 237 -8.48 13.38 -13.70
N GLN A 238 -7.88 14.36 -13.01
CA GLN A 238 -8.47 15.12 -11.89
C GLN A 238 -8.93 14.21 -10.74
N LEU A 239 -8.16 13.14 -10.47
CA LEU A 239 -8.46 12.15 -9.45
C LEU A 239 -7.50 12.26 -8.27
N LEU A 240 -8.03 12.40 -7.06
CA LEU A 240 -7.30 12.37 -5.81
C LEU A 240 -7.51 11.02 -5.14
N HIS A 241 -6.43 10.28 -4.90
CA HIS A 241 -6.43 9.05 -4.11
C HIS A 241 -6.24 9.41 -2.65
N VAL A 242 -7.12 8.92 -1.79
CA VAL A 242 -7.14 9.26 -0.37
C VAL A 242 -7.21 8.02 0.51
N VAL A 243 -6.61 8.10 1.70
CA VAL A 243 -6.84 7.15 2.79
C VAL A 243 -8.07 7.60 3.55
N ASN A 244 -9.07 6.72 3.64
CA ASN A 244 -10.36 7.01 4.26
C ASN A 244 -10.26 7.04 5.79
N ALA A 245 -11.15 7.77 6.46
CA ALA A 245 -11.14 7.98 7.91
C ALA A 245 -11.12 6.69 8.73
N GLU A 246 -11.75 5.60 8.26
CA GLU A 246 -11.70 4.32 8.99
C GLU A 246 -10.29 3.72 9.04
N LEU A 247 -9.51 3.84 7.96
CA LEU A 247 -8.11 3.40 7.95
C LEU A 247 -7.23 4.30 8.81
N ILE A 248 -7.52 5.62 8.80
CA ILE A 248 -6.86 6.58 9.70
C ILE A 248 -7.17 6.24 11.14
N GLN A 249 -8.44 5.96 11.48
CA GLN A 249 -8.83 5.54 12.83
C GLN A 249 -8.09 4.29 13.28
N ARG A 250 -8.00 3.28 12.41
CA ARG A 250 -7.27 2.05 12.69
C ARG A 250 -5.77 2.32 12.90
N PHE A 251 -5.16 3.11 12.02
CA PHE A 251 -3.77 3.53 12.20
C PHE A 251 -3.53 4.21 13.55
N LEU A 252 -4.45 5.04 14.01
CA LEU A 252 -4.32 5.74 15.30
C LEU A 252 -4.51 4.83 16.51
N THR A 253 -5.33 3.78 16.41
CA THR A 253 -5.75 2.93 17.54
C THR A 253 -5.09 1.54 17.58
N GLN A 254 -4.60 1.01 16.46
CA GLN A 254 -3.99 -0.33 16.43
C GLN A 254 -2.73 -0.38 17.31
N GLU A 255 -2.51 -1.49 18.00
CA GLU A 255 -1.33 -1.66 18.86
C GLU A 255 -0.04 -1.84 18.06
N GLN A 256 -0.11 -2.59 16.96
CA GLN A 256 1.04 -2.91 16.11
C GLN A 256 0.86 -2.36 14.70
N PRO A 257 1.89 -1.73 14.11
CA PRO A 257 1.81 -1.24 12.74
C PRO A 257 1.76 -2.39 11.73
N GLY A 258 1.27 -2.07 10.55
CA GLY A 258 1.18 -2.97 9.41
C GLY A 258 -0.13 -3.74 9.33
N VAL A 259 -0.53 -4.02 8.11
CA VAL A 259 -1.77 -4.76 7.82
C VAL A 259 -1.56 -6.27 8.00
N PRO A 260 -2.56 -7.00 8.52
CA PRO A 260 -2.46 -8.43 8.71
C PRO A 260 -2.46 -9.19 7.37
N VAL A 261 -1.91 -10.41 7.38
CA VAL A 261 -1.89 -11.31 6.24
C VAL A 261 -2.26 -12.72 6.69
N ILE A 262 -2.94 -13.49 5.83
CA ILE A 262 -3.33 -14.87 6.18
C ILE A 262 -2.31 -15.93 5.72
N GLY A 263 -1.42 -15.59 4.79
CA GLY A 263 -0.36 -16.50 4.34
C GLY A 263 -0.80 -17.52 3.30
N VAL A 264 -1.70 -17.15 2.37
CA VAL A 264 -2.12 -18.00 1.25
C VAL A 264 -1.79 -17.35 -0.10
N GLN A 265 -1.51 -18.18 -1.10
CA GLN A 265 -1.46 -17.76 -2.50
C GLN A 265 -2.77 -18.17 -3.18
N LEU A 266 -3.44 -17.19 -3.78
CA LEU A 266 -4.72 -17.34 -4.43
C LEU A 266 -4.57 -17.28 -5.94
N THR A 267 -5.29 -18.13 -6.65
CA THR A 267 -5.31 -18.21 -8.12
C THR A 267 -6.74 -18.10 -8.63
N PRO A 268 -7.03 -17.28 -9.65
CA PRO A 268 -8.34 -17.20 -10.29
C PRO A 268 -8.84 -18.55 -10.80
N LEU A 269 -10.17 -18.75 -10.77
CA LEU A 269 -10.84 -19.98 -11.19
C LEU A 269 -11.67 -19.78 -12.48
N ASP A 270 -11.02 -19.32 -13.54
CA ASP A 270 -11.68 -19.08 -14.82
C ASP A 270 -11.85 -20.35 -15.68
N ASP A 271 -10.98 -21.37 -15.48
CA ASP A 271 -11.06 -22.64 -16.23
C ASP A 271 -12.23 -23.52 -15.77
N PRO A 272 -13.23 -23.78 -16.63
CA PRO A 272 -14.39 -24.59 -16.28
C PRO A 272 -14.05 -26.08 -16.06
N LEU A 273 -12.97 -26.58 -16.68
CA LEU A 273 -12.55 -27.97 -16.46
C LEU A 273 -11.88 -28.14 -15.10
N PHE A 274 -11.06 -27.17 -14.72
CA PHE A 274 -10.44 -27.16 -13.39
C PHE A 274 -11.50 -27.03 -12.27
N ARG A 275 -12.52 -26.18 -12.46
CA ARG A 275 -13.66 -26.08 -11.53
C ARG A 275 -14.38 -27.40 -11.34
N ARG A 276 -14.63 -28.13 -12.45
CA ARG A 276 -15.24 -29.46 -12.41
C ARG A 276 -14.34 -30.47 -11.69
N TYR A 277 -13.03 -30.41 -11.92
CA TYR A 277 -12.06 -31.25 -11.21
C TYR A 277 -12.12 -31.03 -9.70
N LEU A 278 -12.28 -29.78 -9.26
CA LEU A 278 -12.45 -29.38 -7.86
C LEU A 278 -13.85 -29.70 -7.29
N LYS A 279 -14.73 -30.32 -8.08
CA LYS A 279 -16.11 -30.67 -7.71
C LYS A 279 -16.96 -29.45 -7.28
N LEU A 280 -16.67 -28.27 -7.85
CA LEU A 280 -17.46 -27.08 -7.59
C LEU A 280 -18.78 -27.13 -8.34
N ASP A 281 -19.85 -26.68 -7.70
CA ASP A 281 -21.13 -26.44 -8.37
C ASP A 281 -20.96 -25.42 -9.51
N GLU A 282 -21.81 -25.51 -10.56
CA GLU A 282 -21.75 -24.60 -11.71
C GLU A 282 -21.89 -23.12 -11.32
N SER A 283 -22.71 -22.86 -10.29
CA SER A 283 -22.94 -21.52 -9.74
C SER A 283 -21.88 -21.06 -8.74
N ALA A 284 -21.05 -21.97 -8.21
CA ALA A 284 -20.02 -21.63 -7.24
C ALA A 284 -18.91 -20.81 -7.90
N SER A 285 -18.43 -19.79 -7.22
CA SER A 285 -17.30 -18.95 -7.65
C SER A 285 -16.32 -18.79 -6.49
N GLY A 286 -15.11 -18.35 -6.79
CA GLY A 286 -14.10 -18.17 -5.75
C GLY A 286 -12.67 -18.22 -6.28
N LEU A 287 -11.71 -18.32 -5.37
CA LEU A 287 -10.28 -18.39 -5.67
C LEU A 287 -9.70 -19.72 -5.17
N TYR A 288 -8.92 -20.37 -6.01
CA TYR A 288 -8.17 -21.57 -5.66
C TYR A 288 -6.99 -21.23 -4.75
N ILE A 289 -6.83 -21.93 -3.63
CA ILE A 289 -5.68 -21.82 -2.74
C ILE A 289 -4.57 -22.71 -3.29
N SER A 290 -3.62 -22.10 -4.01
CA SER A 290 -2.53 -22.81 -4.66
C SER A 290 -1.36 -23.09 -3.71
N LYS A 291 -1.19 -22.26 -2.66
CA LYS A 291 -0.18 -22.46 -1.60
C LYS A 291 -0.72 -21.96 -0.26
N VAL A 292 -0.29 -22.60 0.81
CA VAL A 292 -0.43 -22.15 2.21
C VAL A 292 0.97 -22.09 2.79
N GLN A 293 1.34 -20.91 3.29
CA GLN A 293 2.70 -20.73 3.82
C GLN A 293 2.84 -21.42 5.18
N PRO A 294 3.90 -22.22 5.39
CA PRO A 294 4.18 -22.84 6.68
C PRO A 294 4.29 -21.81 7.82
N GLY A 295 3.70 -22.13 8.97
CA GLY A 295 3.65 -21.26 10.15
C GLY A 295 2.78 -20.00 9.99
N SER A 296 1.89 -19.96 8.99
CA SER A 296 0.95 -18.85 8.78
C SER A 296 -0.36 -19.03 9.52
N ALA A 297 -1.09 -17.93 9.71
CA ALA A 297 -2.42 -17.93 10.29
C ALA A 297 -3.42 -18.86 9.56
N ALA A 298 -3.32 -18.97 8.24
CA ALA A 298 -4.14 -19.87 7.45
C ALA A 298 -3.83 -21.33 7.74
N GLU A 299 -2.54 -21.70 7.84
CA GLU A 299 -2.14 -23.09 8.17
C GLU A 299 -2.60 -23.45 9.59
N GLU A 300 -2.38 -22.58 10.58
CA GLU A 300 -2.82 -22.78 11.97
C GLU A 300 -4.35 -22.97 12.05
N ALA A 301 -5.10 -22.30 11.18
CA ALA A 301 -6.56 -22.44 11.09
C ALA A 301 -7.03 -23.69 10.31
N GLY A 302 -6.12 -24.48 9.75
CA GLY A 302 -6.43 -25.70 9.01
C GLY A 302 -6.84 -25.50 7.55
N VAL A 303 -6.56 -24.32 6.96
CA VAL A 303 -6.66 -24.06 5.52
C VAL A 303 -5.61 -24.90 4.80
N LYS A 304 -5.98 -25.50 3.67
CA LYS A 304 -5.09 -26.39 2.91
C LYS A 304 -4.96 -25.94 1.45
N LYS A 305 -3.81 -26.25 0.85
CA LYS A 305 -3.67 -26.26 -0.60
C LYS A 305 -4.75 -27.15 -1.22
N GLY A 306 -5.43 -26.68 -2.24
CA GLY A 306 -6.55 -27.37 -2.86
C GLY A 306 -7.92 -26.85 -2.44
N ASP A 307 -8.03 -26.11 -1.35
CA ASP A 307 -9.27 -25.44 -0.97
C ASP A 307 -9.63 -24.34 -1.98
N VAL A 308 -10.91 -24.04 -2.07
CA VAL A 308 -11.43 -22.91 -2.82
C VAL A 308 -12.07 -21.91 -1.86
N LEU A 309 -11.53 -20.70 -1.79
CA LEU A 309 -12.09 -19.60 -1.01
C LEU A 309 -13.31 -19.03 -1.75
N THR A 310 -14.51 -19.31 -1.25
CA THR A 310 -15.79 -18.92 -1.88
C THR A 310 -16.41 -17.67 -1.27
N ALA A 311 -16.16 -17.38 0.02
CA ALA A 311 -16.61 -16.14 0.65
C ALA A 311 -15.65 -15.67 1.75
N LEU A 312 -15.66 -14.35 1.98
CA LEU A 312 -14.90 -13.65 3.01
C LEU A 312 -15.88 -12.87 3.88
N GLU A 313 -15.91 -13.10 5.21
CA GLU A 313 -16.87 -12.45 6.12
C GLU A 313 -18.33 -12.54 5.61
N GLY A 314 -18.72 -13.68 5.05
CA GLY A 314 -20.02 -13.89 4.45
C GLY A 314 -20.25 -13.22 3.09
N MET A 315 -19.29 -12.45 2.56
CA MET A 315 -19.36 -11.84 1.23
C MET A 315 -18.86 -12.83 0.18
N PRO A 316 -19.73 -13.27 -0.77
CA PRO A 316 -19.32 -14.16 -1.85
C PRO A 316 -18.24 -13.56 -2.73
N LEU A 317 -17.29 -14.40 -3.17
CA LEU A 317 -16.22 -14.02 -4.09
C LEU A 317 -16.57 -14.43 -5.53
N ASP A 318 -16.20 -13.59 -6.50
CA ASP A 318 -16.17 -14.01 -7.90
C ASP A 318 -14.87 -14.78 -8.24
N ASN A 319 -14.76 -15.28 -9.46
CA ASN A 319 -13.59 -16.04 -9.91
C ASN A 319 -12.31 -15.21 -10.03
N GLN A 320 -12.41 -13.89 -9.94
CA GLN A 320 -11.29 -12.95 -9.89
C GLN A 320 -10.96 -12.49 -8.46
N GLY A 321 -11.66 -13.02 -7.46
CA GLY A 321 -11.44 -12.69 -6.05
C GLY A 321 -12.01 -11.36 -5.60
N ARG A 322 -13.00 -10.84 -6.31
CA ARG A 322 -13.70 -9.62 -5.91
C ARG A 322 -14.96 -9.97 -5.13
N CYS A 323 -15.30 -9.16 -4.16
CA CYS A 323 -16.57 -9.21 -3.43
C CYS A 323 -17.22 -7.82 -3.38
N ASN A 324 -18.52 -7.80 -3.13
CA ASN A 324 -19.28 -6.56 -3.04
C ASN A 324 -19.36 -6.11 -1.57
N HIS A 325 -18.45 -5.19 -1.21
CA HIS A 325 -18.42 -4.61 0.13
C HIS A 325 -19.41 -3.44 0.25
N PRO A 326 -20.20 -3.32 1.35
CA PRO A 326 -21.22 -2.27 1.49
C PRO A 326 -20.71 -0.84 1.26
N ARG A 327 -19.50 -0.53 1.71
CA ARG A 327 -18.89 0.80 1.56
C ARG A 327 -18.10 0.97 0.28
N TYR A 328 -17.33 -0.04 -0.10
CA TYR A 328 -16.36 0.04 -1.21
C TYR A 328 -16.88 -0.49 -2.53
N GLY A 329 -18.08 -1.11 -2.55
CA GLY A 329 -18.62 -1.74 -3.74
C GLY A 329 -17.82 -2.96 -4.17
N LEU A 330 -17.84 -3.29 -5.46
CA LEU A 330 -17.10 -4.43 -6.01
C LEU A 330 -15.59 -4.16 -6.00
N HIS A 331 -14.86 -4.88 -5.13
CA HIS A 331 -13.43 -4.68 -4.95
C HIS A 331 -12.70 -5.99 -4.61
N GLN A 332 -11.36 -6.01 -4.77
CA GLN A 332 -10.53 -7.17 -4.45
C GLN A 332 -10.61 -7.51 -2.96
N ALA A 333 -11.02 -8.74 -2.64
CA ALA A 333 -11.16 -9.20 -1.27
C ALA A 333 -9.86 -9.12 -0.47
N ALA A 334 -8.70 -9.36 -1.12
CA ALA A 334 -7.41 -9.29 -0.46
C ALA A 334 -7.06 -7.89 0.07
N SER A 335 -7.43 -6.80 -0.63
CA SER A 335 -7.21 -5.44 -0.14
C SER A 335 -8.25 -5.04 0.91
N LEU A 336 -9.49 -5.50 0.75
CA LEU A 336 -10.55 -5.28 1.75
C LEU A 336 -10.25 -5.96 3.07
N LEU A 337 -9.77 -7.21 3.04
CA LEU A 337 -9.32 -7.92 4.23
C LEU A 337 -8.39 -7.06 5.09
N ARG A 338 -7.39 -6.49 4.45
CA ARG A 338 -6.37 -5.66 5.10
C ARG A 338 -6.95 -4.37 5.71
N ALA A 339 -8.08 -3.89 5.18
CA ALA A 339 -8.77 -2.72 5.69
C ALA A 339 -9.82 -3.04 6.76
N MET A 340 -10.39 -4.25 6.75
CA MET A 340 -11.53 -4.61 7.60
C MET A 340 -11.14 -5.09 8.99
N LYS A 341 -9.96 -5.72 9.13
CA LYS A 341 -9.56 -6.42 10.36
C LYS A 341 -8.17 -6.03 10.81
N ASP A 342 -7.98 -5.97 12.12
CA ASP A 342 -6.70 -5.76 12.77
C ASP A 342 -6.02 -7.07 13.15
N GLN A 343 -4.73 -7.00 13.46
CA GLN A 343 -4.02 -8.14 14.03
C GLN A 343 -4.69 -8.59 15.33
N GLY A 344 -4.74 -9.90 15.57
CA GLY A 344 -5.41 -10.51 16.70
C GLY A 344 -6.90 -10.73 16.53
N GLN A 345 -7.57 -10.10 15.56
CA GLN A 345 -8.97 -10.34 15.25
C GLN A 345 -9.17 -11.62 14.42
N GLU A 346 -10.36 -12.19 14.54
CA GLU A 346 -10.75 -13.36 13.75
C GLU A 346 -11.38 -12.94 12.42
N LEU A 347 -11.01 -13.67 11.37
CA LEU A 347 -11.54 -13.56 10.02
C LEU A 347 -12.29 -14.82 9.65
N GLN A 348 -13.54 -14.69 9.21
CA GLN A 348 -14.36 -15.81 8.78
C GLN A 348 -14.17 -16.09 7.29
N LEU A 349 -13.68 -17.29 6.97
CA LEU A 349 -13.54 -17.79 5.61
C LEU A 349 -14.59 -18.86 5.34
N THR A 350 -15.22 -18.80 4.16
CA THR A 350 -15.99 -19.93 3.64
C THR A 350 -15.17 -20.60 2.55
N LEU A 351 -14.87 -21.88 2.74
CA LEU A 351 -14.06 -22.67 1.82
C LEU A 351 -14.91 -23.78 1.22
N SER A 352 -14.58 -24.21 0.00
CA SER A 352 -15.01 -25.49 -0.56
C SER A 352 -13.80 -26.42 -0.62
N ARG A 353 -13.90 -27.59 0.01
CA ARG A 353 -12.90 -28.66 0.02
C ARG A 353 -13.54 -29.94 -0.50
N GLU A 354 -13.10 -30.42 -1.66
CA GLU A 354 -13.64 -31.62 -2.33
C GLU A 354 -15.16 -31.59 -2.57
N GLY A 355 -15.74 -30.39 -2.71
CA GLY A 355 -17.18 -30.16 -2.88
C GLY A 355 -17.95 -29.90 -1.59
N GLU A 356 -17.33 -30.07 -0.41
CA GLU A 356 -17.96 -29.78 0.87
C GLU A 356 -17.65 -28.32 1.31
N THR A 357 -18.68 -27.66 1.88
CA THR A 357 -18.53 -26.29 2.41
C THR A 357 -18.00 -26.33 3.84
N LEU A 358 -16.93 -25.60 4.10
CA LEU A 358 -16.29 -25.45 5.40
C LEU A 358 -16.29 -23.99 5.83
N GLN A 359 -16.57 -23.75 7.13
CA GLN A 359 -16.37 -22.45 7.76
C GLN A 359 -15.09 -22.50 8.59
N VAL A 360 -14.18 -21.57 8.33
CA VAL A 360 -12.89 -21.52 9.01
C VAL A 360 -12.68 -20.13 9.59
N SER A 361 -12.39 -20.06 10.89
CA SER A 361 -12.00 -18.83 11.57
C SER A 361 -10.47 -18.73 11.62
N VAL A 362 -9.92 -17.66 11.03
CA VAL A 362 -8.47 -17.40 10.99
C VAL A 362 -8.14 -16.24 11.91
N LYS A 363 -7.33 -16.47 12.94
CA LYS A 363 -6.81 -15.41 13.79
C LYS A 363 -5.70 -14.67 13.05
N LEU A 364 -5.96 -13.43 12.70
CA LEU A 364 -5.08 -12.62 11.88
C LEU A 364 -3.79 -12.22 12.60
N ASP A 365 -2.65 -12.37 11.91
CA ASP A 365 -1.33 -11.96 12.38
C ASP A 365 -0.44 -11.49 11.21
N ARG A 366 0.87 -11.37 11.44
CA ARG A 366 1.88 -11.06 10.43
C ARG A 366 2.95 -12.14 10.29
N LYS A 367 2.76 -13.30 10.92
CA LYS A 367 3.73 -14.41 10.87
C LYS A 367 4.14 -14.76 9.45
N ALA A 368 3.21 -14.71 8.49
CA ALA A 368 3.51 -14.99 7.10
C ALA A 368 4.55 -14.00 6.49
N VAL A 369 4.58 -12.74 6.94
CA VAL A 369 5.63 -11.77 6.54
C VAL A 369 6.90 -12.00 7.34
N GLU A 370 6.78 -12.19 8.64
CA GLU A 370 7.89 -12.36 9.57
C GLU A 370 8.69 -13.65 9.31
N ASN A 371 7.98 -14.74 8.96
CA ASN A 371 8.56 -16.04 8.62
C ASN A 371 8.90 -16.19 7.13
N SER A 372 8.68 -15.15 6.29
CA SER A 372 9.07 -15.19 4.90
C SER A 372 10.59 -15.30 4.76
N LEU A 373 11.05 -16.08 3.78
CA LEU A 373 12.47 -16.12 3.40
C LEU A 373 12.95 -14.78 2.80
N PHE A 374 12.03 -13.99 2.26
CA PHE A 374 12.28 -12.67 1.67
C PHE A 374 11.66 -11.58 2.55
N ARG A 375 12.18 -11.40 3.75
CA ARG A 375 11.67 -10.36 4.66
C ARG A 375 11.93 -8.96 4.10
N PRO A 376 11.02 -8.00 4.29
CA PRO A 376 11.30 -6.61 3.94
C PRO A 376 12.37 -6.05 4.87
N GLN A 377 13.26 -5.23 4.34
CA GLN A 377 14.23 -4.50 5.13
C GLN A 377 13.56 -3.27 5.76
N LYS A 378 13.93 -2.95 7.00
CA LYS A 378 13.45 -1.73 7.67
C LYS A 378 14.10 -0.51 7.04
N PRO A 379 13.33 0.51 6.64
CA PRO A 379 13.86 1.77 6.08
C PRO A 379 14.83 2.46 7.05
N GLY A 380 15.90 3.05 6.53
CA GLY A 380 16.91 3.76 7.32
C GLY A 380 17.87 2.87 8.11
N VAL A 381 17.67 1.56 8.12
CA VAL A 381 18.55 0.60 8.78
C VAL A 381 19.55 0.05 7.77
N GLN A 382 20.83 -0.01 8.16
CA GLN A 382 21.86 -0.58 7.28
C GLN A 382 21.56 -2.04 6.97
N PRO A 383 21.58 -2.45 5.68
CA PRO A 383 21.45 -3.86 5.31
C PRO A 383 22.59 -4.70 5.90
N ARG A 384 22.26 -5.93 6.27
CA ARG A 384 23.27 -6.91 6.63
C ARG A 384 24.03 -7.38 5.38
N TYR A 385 25.34 -7.45 5.49
CA TYR A 385 26.18 -7.93 4.40
C TYR A 385 27.55 -8.40 4.90
N ILE A 386 28.20 -9.22 4.05
CA ILE A 386 29.60 -9.60 4.20
C ILE A 386 30.27 -9.41 2.84
N MET A 387 31.27 -8.55 2.79
CA MET A 387 32.20 -8.45 1.68
C MET A 387 33.43 -9.30 2.03
N TRP A 388 33.66 -10.36 1.27
CA TRP A 388 34.71 -11.33 1.56
C TRP A 388 35.52 -11.65 0.28
N GLY A 389 36.76 -11.16 0.20
CA GLY A 389 37.63 -11.32 -0.95
C GLY A 389 37.12 -10.71 -2.26
N GLY A 390 36.12 -9.84 -2.22
CA GLY A 390 35.42 -9.29 -3.39
C GLY A 390 34.05 -9.93 -3.66
N LEU A 391 33.69 -10.99 -2.93
CA LEU A 391 32.36 -11.59 -2.97
C LEU A 391 31.44 -10.88 -1.98
N LEU A 392 30.31 -10.36 -2.47
CA LEU A 392 29.29 -9.71 -1.62
C LEU A 392 28.17 -10.69 -1.31
N PHE A 393 28.09 -11.08 -0.05
CA PHE A 393 26.99 -11.88 0.49
C PHE A 393 25.99 -11.00 1.23
N GLN A 394 24.70 -11.20 0.97
CA GLN A 394 23.59 -10.51 1.63
C GLN A 394 22.42 -11.48 1.86
N PRO A 395 21.60 -11.26 2.91
CA PRO A 395 20.27 -11.87 2.93
C PRO A 395 19.48 -11.43 1.69
N LEU A 396 18.84 -12.37 1.02
CA LEU A 396 17.92 -12.05 -0.08
C LEU A 396 16.62 -11.50 0.49
N THR A 397 16.49 -10.19 0.55
CA THR A 397 15.30 -9.49 1.11
C THR A 397 14.31 -9.10 0.02
N ALA A 398 13.04 -8.89 0.38
CA ALA A 398 12.04 -8.33 -0.53
C ALA A 398 12.47 -6.95 -1.06
N THR A 399 13.14 -6.14 -0.25
CA THR A 399 13.68 -4.82 -0.65
C THR A 399 14.72 -4.97 -1.75
N TYR A 400 15.68 -5.89 -1.59
CA TYR A 400 16.69 -6.21 -2.61
C TYR A 400 16.04 -6.71 -3.91
N MET A 401 15.10 -7.66 -3.81
CA MET A 401 14.40 -8.22 -4.97
C MET A 401 13.58 -7.14 -5.72
N ASN A 402 12.91 -6.26 -5.00
CA ASN A 402 12.14 -5.17 -5.59
C ASN A 402 13.04 -4.12 -6.27
N GLU A 403 14.22 -3.84 -5.71
CA GLU A 403 15.19 -2.96 -6.34
C GLU A 403 15.70 -3.54 -7.67
N LEU A 404 15.98 -4.85 -7.72
CA LEU A 404 16.34 -5.51 -8.98
C LEU A 404 15.21 -5.45 -10.01
N ARG A 405 13.96 -5.70 -9.60
CA ARG A 405 12.79 -5.58 -10.49
C ARG A 405 12.65 -4.17 -11.06
N SER A 406 12.82 -3.15 -10.22
CA SER A 406 12.69 -1.76 -10.66
C SER A 406 13.70 -1.38 -11.75
N ARG A 407 14.92 -1.96 -11.68
CA ARG A 407 15.99 -1.73 -12.67
C ARG A 407 15.88 -2.59 -13.93
N SER A 408 15.05 -3.63 -13.92
CA SER A 408 14.97 -4.64 -14.98
C SER A 408 13.56 -4.76 -15.59
N ASN A 409 12.82 -3.65 -15.68
CA ASN A 409 11.46 -3.62 -16.22
C ASN A 409 10.51 -4.66 -15.58
N GLY A 410 10.65 -4.90 -14.29
CA GLY A 410 9.83 -5.84 -13.53
C GLY A 410 10.31 -7.29 -13.52
N LEU A 411 11.42 -7.61 -14.20
CA LEU A 411 11.95 -8.96 -14.26
C LEU A 411 13.08 -9.18 -13.22
N LEU A 412 13.12 -10.38 -12.66
CA LEU A 412 14.26 -10.85 -11.86
C LEU A 412 15.14 -11.78 -12.68
N PRO A 413 16.43 -11.91 -12.33
CA PRO A 413 17.24 -13.05 -12.78
C PRO A 413 16.55 -14.38 -12.50
N LEU A 414 16.67 -15.33 -13.44
CA LEU A 414 15.94 -16.60 -13.39
C LEU A 414 16.16 -17.36 -12.08
N GLU A 415 17.39 -17.37 -11.60
CA GLU A 415 17.76 -18.07 -10.37
C GLU A 415 17.02 -17.51 -9.15
N LEU A 416 16.82 -16.19 -9.09
CA LEU A 416 16.05 -15.54 -8.03
C LEU A 416 14.55 -15.78 -8.18
N GLN A 417 14.03 -15.83 -9.42
CA GLN A 417 12.63 -16.23 -9.66
C GLN A 417 12.36 -17.66 -9.17
N MET A 418 13.28 -18.59 -9.46
CA MET A 418 13.18 -19.98 -9.00
C MET A 418 13.17 -20.07 -7.47
N LEU A 419 13.98 -19.29 -6.77
CA LEU A 419 13.98 -19.23 -5.31
C LEU A 419 12.66 -18.71 -4.73
N GLU A 420 12.02 -17.72 -5.39
CA GLU A 420 10.68 -17.26 -4.97
C GLU A 420 9.61 -18.34 -5.15
N GLN A 421 9.71 -19.17 -6.18
CA GLN A 421 8.79 -20.30 -6.39
C GLN A 421 9.02 -21.45 -5.41
N ALA A 422 10.28 -21.70 -5.04
CA ALA A 422 10.68 -22.79 -4.15
C ALA A 422 10.60 -22.42 -2.65
N GLN A 423 10.00 -21.28 -2.28
CA GLN A 423 10.01 -20.78 -0.90
C GLN A 423 9.43 -21.79 0.10
N GLU A 424 8.35 -22.49 -0.26
CA GLU A 424 7.70 -23.50 0.59
C GLU A 424 8.64 -24.68 0.87
N GLU A 425 9.24 -25.27 -0.18
CA GLU A 425 10.20 -26.37 -0.05
C GLU A 425 11.44 -25.99 0.78
N LEU A 426 11.90 -24.75 0.63
CA LEU A 426 13.05 -24.25 1.38
C LEU A 426 12.73 -24.02 2.86
N LEU A 427 11.51 -23.55 3.18
CA LEU A 427 11.04 -23.44 4.56
C LEU A 427 10.89 -24.81 5.21
N GLU A 428 10.31 -25.80 4.50
CA GLU A 428 10.20 -27.19 4.96
C GLU A 428 11.58 -27.83 5.18
N ALA A 429 12.56 -27.48 4.34
CA ALA A 429 13.96 -27.91 4.52
C ALA A 429 14.67 -27.21 5.70
N GLY A 430 13.96 -26.35 6.44
CA GLY A 430 14.47 -25.65 7.63
C GLY A 430 15.32 -24.42 7.32
N CYS A 431 15.26 -23.88 6.11
CA CYS A 431 15.86 -22.56 5.83
C CYS A 431 15.00 -21.49 6.47
N THR A 432 15.62 -20.59 7.23
CA THR A 432 14.96 -19.44 7.84
C THR A 432 15.30 -18.14 7.15
N GLU A 433 16.36 -18.16 6.32
CA GLU A 433 16.85 -17.04 5.55
C GLU A 433 17.64 -17.55 4.33
N LEU A 434 17.67 -16.79 3.25
CA LEU A 434 18.45 -17.13 2.07
C LEU A 434 19.65 -16.20 1.95
N VAL A 435 20.84 -16.75 1.92
CA VAL A 435 22.08 -15.99 1.69
C VAL A 435 22.38 -15.96 0.20
N GLY A 436 22.41 -14.76 -0.37
CA GLY A 436 22.71 -14.55 -1.78
C GLY A 436 24.13 -14.04 -2.01
N LEU A 437 24.80 -14.52 -3.06
CA LEU A 437 25.94 -13.83 -3.67
C LEU A 437 25.35 -12.79 -4.64
N THR A 438 25.37 -11.53 -4.21
CA THR A 438 24.65 -10.45 -4.89
C THR A 438 25.55 -9.67 -5.84
N TYR A 439 26.84 -9.63 -5.56
CA TYR A 439 27.82 -8.94 -6.39
C TYR A 439 29.21 -9.62 -6.29
N VAL A 440 30.00 -9.51 -7.35
CA VAL A 440 31.39 -9.95 -7.40
C VAL A 440 32.24 -8.79 -7.88
N LEU A 441 33.15 -8.32 -7.03
CA LEU A 441 34.19 -7.38 -7.42
C LEU A 441 35.32 -8.13 -8.13
N PRO A 442 35.85 -7.63 -9.25
CA PRO A 442 37.00 -8.24 -9.92
C PRO A 442 38.27 -8.03 -9.06
N THR A 443 38.72 -9.09 -8.40
CA THR A 443 39.89 -9.12 -7.53
C THR A 443 40.75 -10.35 -7.83
N VAL A 444 41.93 -10.45 -7.23
CA VAL A 444 42.77 -11.64 -7.37
C VAL A 444 42.13 -12.89 -6.75
N ALA A 445 41.23 -12.72 -5.77
CA ALA A 445 40.52 -13.81 -5.12
C ALA A 445 39.27 -14.28 -5.90
N THR A 446 38.76 -13.46 -6.83
CA THR A 446 37.51 -13.72 -7.58
C THR A 446 37.75 -13.96 -9.06
N GLN A 447 38.99 -14.07 -9.48
CA GLN A 447 39.36 -14.22 -10.89
C GLN A 447 38.69 -15.47 -11.51
N GLY A 448 37.96 -15.26 -12.60
CA GLY A 448 37.20 -16.32 -13.28
C GLY A 448 35.77 -16.52 -12.75
N TYR A 449 35.33 -15.75 -11.78
CA TYR A 449 33.99 -15.80 -11.19
C TYR A 449 33.17 -14.53 -11.38
N ASP A 450 33.57 -13.65 -12.27
CA ASP A 450 32.98 -12.30 -12.48
C ASP A 450 31.47 -12.34 -12.77
N ASP A 451 30.97 -13.39 -13.43
CA ASP A 451 29.57 -13.58 -13.78
C ASP A 451 28.74 -14.35 -12.73
N LEU A 452 29.40 -14.81 -11.67
CA LEU A 452 28.73 -15.55 -10.60
C LEU A 452 28.04 -14.57 -9.63
N ARG A 453 26.84 -14.18 -9.97
CA ARG A 453 25.99 -13.30 -9.13
C ARG A 453 24.53 -13.70 -9.23
N PHE A 454 23.72 -13.17 -8.32
CA PHE A 454 22.29 -13.45 -8.25
C PHE A 454 21.98 -14.93 -7.99
N CYS A 455 22.79 -15.57 -7.17
CA CYS A 455 22.64 -16.97 -6.81
C CYS A 455 22.66 -17.15 -5.28
N ARG A 456 22.08 -18.25 -4.81
CA ARG A 456 22.05 -18.62 -3.39
C ARG A 456 23.33 -19.38 -3.03
N LEU A 457 23.96 -19.00 -1.92
CA LEU A 457 24.98 -19.79 -1.25
C LEU A 457 24.29 -20.95 -0.50
N ILE A 458 24.65 -22.18 -0.82
CA ILE A 458 24.07 -23.41 -0.25
C ILE A 458 24.89 -23.89 0.92
N ALA A 459 26.23 -23.97 0.74
CA ALA A 459 27.13 -24.51 1.74
C ALA A 459 28.51 -23.84 1.68
N VAL A 460 29.23 -23.88 2.78
CA VAL A 460 30.65 -23.52 2.90
C VAL A 460 31.39 -24.73 3.45
N ASN A 461 32.39 -25.22 2.74
CA ASN A 461 33.18 -26.43 3.08
C ASN A 461 32.28 -27.64 3.39
N GLY A 462 31.17 -27.80 2.64
CA GLY A 462 30.18 -28.87 2.82
C GLY A 462 29.22 -28.65 4.01
N GLN A 463 29.34 -27.57 4.78
CA GLN A 463 28.41 -27.23 5.84
C GLN A 463 27.27 -26.35 5.29
N PRO A 464 25.99 -26.77 5.39
CA PRO A 464 24.86 -26.01 4.88
C PRO A 464 24.71 -24.63 5.54
N VAL A 465 24.40 -23.61 4.74
CA VAL A 465 24.07 -22.25 5.22
C VAL A 465 22.55 -22.10 5.27
N LYS A 466 21.98 -22.00 6.48
CA LYS A 466 20.54 -21.88 6.70
C LYS A 466 20.08 -20.49 7.08
N LYS A 467 20.99 -19.67 7.61
CA LYS A 467 20.76 -18.26 7.99
C LYS A 467 22.05 -17.45 7.85
N PHE A 468 21.90 -16.14 7.73
CA PHE A 468 23.01 -15.23 7.44
C PHE A 468 24.03 -15.14 8.61
N GLU A 469 23.53 -15.22 9.85
CA GLU A 469 24.36 -15.11 11.06
C GLU A 469 25.41 -16.25 11.18
N GLU A 470 25.20 -17.38 10.51
CA GLU A 470 26.16 -18.51 10.50
C GLU A 470 27.35 -18.26 9.57
N LEU A 471 27.18 -17.38 8.57
CA LEU A 471 28.17 -17.22 7.51
C LEU A 471 29.55 -16.73 7.97
N PRO A 472 29.70 -15.80 8.93
CA PRO A 472 31.01 -15.38 9.41
C PRO A 472 31.86 -16.54 9.91
N GLU A 473 31.29 -17.38 10.79
CA GLU A 473 32.00 -18.53 11.37
C GLU A 473 32.40 -19.55 10.30
N LEU A 474 31.52 -19.82 9.34
CA LEU A 474 31.79 -20.75 8.24
C LEU A 474 32.90 -20.25 7.31
N LEU A 475 32.92 -18.94 7.01
CA LEU A 475 33.96 -18.33 6.19
C LEU A 475 35.30 -18.22 6.94
N ASP A 476 35.27 -18.09 8.25
CA ASP A 476 36.48 -17.97 9.08
C ASP A 476 37.06 -19.33 9.50
N ALA A 477 36.36 -20.43 9.24
CA ALA A 477 36.84 -21.79 9.55
C ALA A 477 38.19 -22.07 8.87
N GLN A 478 39.10 -22.69 9.64
CA GLN A 478 40.41 -23.10 9.13
C GLN A 478 40.26 -24.36 8.25
N THR A 479 40.96 -24.38 7.14
CA THR A 479 41.10 -25.56 6.26
C THR A 479 42.57 -25.96 6.18
N GLU A 480 42.84 -27.23 6.02
CA GLU A 480 44.24 -27.76 5.99
C GLU A 480 45.04 -27.20 4.82
N ASP A 481 44.37 -26.95 3.68
CA ASP A 481 44.96 -26.46 2.44
C ASP A 481 44.82 -24.94 2.22
N GLY A 482 44.17 -24.21 3.17
CA GLY A 482 43.89 -22.79 3.03
C GLY A 482 42.84 -22.43 1.98
N ILE A 483 42.15 -23.43 1.40
CA ILE A 483 41.15 -23.25 0.35
C ILE A 483 39.76 -23.32 0.97
N ILE A 484 38.94 -22.30 0.74
CA ILE A 484 37.53 -22.28 1.14
C ILE A 484 36.69 -22.70 -0.07
N ARG A 485 35.83 -23.69 0.13
CA ARG A 485 34.89 -24.18 -0.87
C ARG A 485 33.52 -23.58 -0.64
N LEU A 486 32.99 -22.90 -1.65
CA LEU A 486 31.65 -22.30 -1.63
C LEU A 486 30.75 -23.03 -2.61
N GLU A 487 29.54 -23.43 -2.19
CA GLU A 487 28.59 -24.16 -3.02
C GLU A 487 27.35 -23.29 -3.30
N PHE A 488 26.95 -23.25 -4.58
CA PHE A 488 25.87 -22.39 -5.07
C PHE A 488 24.80 -23.18 -5.82
N ASN A 489 23.60 -22.60 -5.96
CA ASN A 489 22.52 -23.15 -6.79
C ASN A 489 22.67 -22.84 -8.29
N LYS A 490 23.78 -22.22 -8.72
CA LYS A 490 24.10 -21.81 -10.09
C LYS A 490 25.48 -22.31 -10.50
N ALA A 491 25.63 -22.67 -11.76
CA ALA A 491 26.95 -23.04 -12.31
C ALA A 491 27.97 -21.89 -12.14
N PRO A 492 29.24 -22.19 -11.75
CA PRO A 492 29.87 -23.51 -11.70
C PRO A 492 29.52 -24.38 -10.49
N TYR A 493 28.53 -24.07 -9.71
CA TYR A 493 28.02 -24.75 -8.50
C TYR A 493 29.01 -24.80 -7.34
N THR A 494 30.31 -24.94 -7.60
CA THR A 494 31.35 -24.94 -6.58
C THR A 494 32.45 -23.97 -6.97
N VAL A 495 32.82 -23.12 -6.04
CA VAL A 495 33.90 -22.12 -6.17
C VAL A 495 34.95 -22.41 -5.11
N TYR A 496 36.19 -22.34 -5.50
CA TYR A 496 37.35 -22.51 -4.62
C TYR A 496 38.08 -21.19 -4.50
N VAL A 497 38.25 -20.71 -3.27
CA VAL A 497 38.86 -19.40 -2.99
C VAL A 497 40.03 -19.57 -2.05
N ASP A 498 41.17 -18.99 -2.39
CA ASP A 498 42.36 -18.99 -1.56
C ASP A 498 42.19 -17.98 -0.41
N ARG A 499 42.34 -18.46 0.82
CA ARG A 499 42.20 -17.67 2.04
C ARG A 499 43.20 -16.52 2.10
N ALA A 500 44.45 -16.75 1.75
CA ALA A 500 45.47 -15.72 1.77
C ALA A 500 45.19 -14.60 0.77
N ALA A 501 44.66 -14.95 -0.42
CA ALA A 501 44.21 -13.98 -1.40
C ALA A 501 43.02 -13.15 -0.88
N VAL A 502 42.07 -13.79 -0.19
CA VAL A 502 40.94 -13.10 0.45
C VAL A 502 41.40 -12.10 1.49
N ASP A 503 42.30 -12.49 2.39
CA ASP A 503 42.79 -11.64 3.46
C ASP A 503 43.53 -10.41 2.92
N ALA A 504 44.32 -10.58 1.86
CA ALA A 504 45.00 -9.49 1.17
C ALA A 504 43.99 -8.50 0.53
N VAL A 505 42.97 -9.04 -0.18
CA VAL A 505 41.91 -8.24 -0.79
C VAL A 505 41.08 -7.52 0.26
N ASN A 506 40.68 -8.20 1.34
CA ASN A 506 39.93 -7.59 2.44
C ASN A 506 40.67 -6.38 3.04
N SER A 507 41.99 -6.53 3.29
CA SER A 507 42.81 -5.44 3.80
C SER A 507 42.86 -4.25 2.85
N GLN A 508 42.93 -4.49 1.55
CA GLN A 508 42.88 -3.45 0.52
C GLN A 508 41.51 -2.75 0.46
N LEU A 509 40.42 -3.51 0.49
CA LEU A 509 39.06 -2.97 0.40
C LEU A 509 38.73 -2.07 1.61
N GLN A 510 39.15 -2.46 2.82
CA GLN A 510 38.98 -1.65 4.02
C GLN A 510 39.69 -0.30 3.93
N GLN A 511 40.89 -0.27 3.33
CA GLN A 511 41.67 0.96 3.20
C GLN A 511 41.13 1.91 2.12
N GLN A 512 40.52 1.38 1.08
CA GLN A 512 40.22 2.15 -0.14
C GLN A 512 38.74 2.47 -0.36
N ALA A 513 37.82 1.59 0.02
CA ALA A 513 36.43 1.69 -0.45
C ALA A 513 35.35 1.29 0.56
N ILE A 514 35.55 0.29 1.39
CA ILE A 514 34.52 -0.32 2.24
C ILE A 514 35.05 -0.41 3.68
N PRO A 515 34.83 0.61 4.52
CA PRO A 515 35.39 0.63 5.87
C PRO A 515 34.97 -0.56 6.74
N ASN A 516 33.72 -0.95 6.59
CA ASN A 516 33.12 -2.11 7.25
C ASN A 516 32.89 -3.23 6.23
N LEU A 517 33.62 -4.33 6.34
CA LEU A 517 33.41 -5.48 5.45
C LEU A 517 32.28 -6.41 5.94
N ARG A 518 31.84 -6.28 7.19
CA ARG A 518 30.83 -7.16 7.80
C ARG A 518 29.85 -6.35 8.65
N VAL A 519 28.59 -6.48 8.31
CA VAL A 519 27.44 -6.00 9.10
C VAL A 519 26.49 -7.20 9.22
N VAL A 520 26.45 -7.82 10.40
CA VAL A 520 25.74 -9.09 10.61
C VAL A 520 24.48 -8.90 11.46
N GLU A 521 24.46 -7.88 12.33
CA GLU A 521 23.34 -7.51 13.21
C GLU A 521 22.53 -6.35 12.66
#